data_fe5518f141e29adc6cedcda6b2d910d7
#
_entry.id   fe5518f141e29adc6cedcda6b2d910d7
#
_cell.length_a   1.000
_cell.length_b   1.000
_cell.length_c   1.000
_cell.angle_alpha   90.00
_cell.angle_beta   90.00
_cell.angle_gamma   90.00
#
_symmetry.space_group_name_H-M   'P 1'
#
loop_
_entity.id
_entity.type
_entity.pdbx_description
1 polymer ?
#
loop_
_entity_poly.entity_id
_entity_poly.type
_entity_poly.pdbx_seq_one_letter_code
_entity_poly.pdbx_strand_id
1 'polypeptide(L)'
;MLIGIAYLALFLAAGLLLARWAVPDGSPAVAVPLGCGFGVSLLAALPAGFALVCGFTLRAVWLAAAGAALLCAVLIFAGRGHIRFARDPDRGAMWLCLLPVLAVTLYLLHTHVLHKVNGTLHTGQSCYGDMPMHLGFIEYIAQSGQFPPRDPLLAGAHRCGYPFLCETVSSVFRLLGAGRRAAYLLPMVPAFVSVYGMFWQL
;
A
#
# COMPACT_ATOMS: atom_id res chain seq x y z
N MET A 1 -12.32 7.38 6.68
CA MET A 1 -12.14 6.55 5.46
C MET A 1 -11.82 7.37 4.23
N LEU A 2 -12.53 8.45 3.90
CA LEU A 2 -12.23 9.30 2.72
C LEU A 2 -10.80 9.84 2.70
N ILE A 3 -10.29 10.29 3.84
CA ILE A 3 -8.90 10.78 3.95
C ILE A 3 -7.89 9.67 3.59
N GLY A 4 -8.10 8.45 4.07
CA GLY A 4 -7.24 7.31 3.73
C GLY A 4 -7.26 6.97 2.24
N ILE A 5 -8.42 7.05 1.59
CA ILE A 5 -8.55 6.83 0.13
C ILE A 5 -7.81 7.94 -0.63
N ALA A 6 -7.99 9.20 -0.25
CA ALA A 6 -7.28 10.33 -0.88
C ALA A 6 -5.76 10.23 -0.68
N TYR A 7 -5.34 9.80 0.51
CA TYR A 7 -3.94 9.55 0.82
C TYR A 7 -3.37 8.45 -0.08
N LEU A 8 -4.04 7.30 -0.19
CA LEU A 8 -3.63 6.23 -1.10
C LEU A 8 -3.55 6.71 -2.55
N ALA A 9 -4.57 7.44 -3.01
CA ALA A 9 -4.61 7.97 -4.37
C ALA A 9 -3.42 8.89 -4.69
N LEU A 10 -2.98 9.72 -3.72
CA LEU A 10 -1.78 10.56 -3.87
C LEU A 10 -0.53 9.71 -4.10
N PHE A 11 -0.34 8.66 -3.31
CA PHE A 11 0.83 7.78 -3.45
C PHE A 11 0.79 6.96 -4.74
N LEU A 12 -0.39 6.51 -5.15
CA LEU A 12 -0.55 5.84 -6.44
C LEU A 12 -0.30 6.78 -7.61
N ALA A 13 -0.71 8.05 -7.51
CA ALA A 13 -0.39 9.06 -8.53
C ALA A 13 1.12 9.29 -8.62
N ALA A 14 1.81 9.42 -7.48
CA ALA A 14 3.27 9.53 -7.46
C ALA A 14 3.94 8.28 -8.06
N GLY A 15 3.46 7.10 -7.74
CA GLY A 15 3.94 5.85 -8.32
C GLY A 15 3.71 5.75 -9.83
N LEU A 16 2.54 6.16 -10.32
CA LEU A 16 2.26 6.21 -11.76
C LEU A 16 3.16 7.19 -12.50
N LEU A 17 3.42 8.36 -11.93
CA LEU A 17 4.35 9.32 -12.50
C LEU A 17 5.78 8.78 -12.54
N LEU A 18 6.23 8.11 -11.47
CA LEU A 18 7.52 7.42 -11.45
C LEU A 18 7.61 6.32 -12.51
N ALA A 19 6.56 5.49 -12.64
CA ALA A 19 6.50 4.46 -13.67
C ALA A 19 6.62 5.06 -15.06
N ARG A 20 5.93 6.16 -15.32
CA ARG A 20 6.01 6.88 -16.60
C ARG A 20 7.38 7.51 -16.84
N TRP A 21 8.01 8.00 -15.79
CA TRP A 21 9.37 8.52 -15.89
C TRP A 21 10.40 7.42 -16.14
N ALA A 22 10.26 6.26 -15.46
CA ALA A 22 11.16 5.12 -15.60
C ALA A 22 11.00 4.39 -16.94
N VAL A 23 9.76 4.32 -17.46
CA VAL A 23 9.41 3.66 -18.73
C VAL A 23 8.54 4.61 -19.57
N PRO A 24 9.15 5.64 -20.20
CA PRO A 24 8.41 6.70 -20.91
C PRO A 24 7.52 6.18 -22.03
N ASP A 25 8.00 5.19 -22.78
CA ASP A 25 7.31 4.56 -23.90
C ASP A 25 6.48 3.33 -23.48
N GLY A 26 6.37 3.07 -22.18
CA GLY A 26 5.62 1.95 -21.63
C GLY A 26 4.12 2.06 -21.94
N SER A 27 3.51 0.93 -22.29
CA SER A 27 2.06 0.85 -22.45
C SER A 27 1.36 1.03 -21.07
N PRO A 28 0.06 1.36 -21.04
CA PRO A 28 -0.70 1.35 -19.79
C PRO A 28 -0.68 0.00 -19.07
N ALA A 29 -0.53 -1.11 -19.81
CA ALA A 29 -0.41 -2.44 -19.24
C ALA A 29 0.86 -2.64 -18.41
N VAL A 30 1.94 -1.94 -18.75
CA VAL A 30 3.18 -1.89 -17.95
C VAL A 30 3.10 -0.82 -16.88
N ALA A 31 2.68 0.38 -17.25
CA ALA A 31 2.76 1.55 -16.37
C ALA A 31 1.83 1.46 -15.16
N VAL A 32 0.63 0.85 -15.30
CA VAL A 32 -0.32 0.76 -14.18
C VAL A 32 0.18 -0.21 -13.10
N PRO A 33 0.55 -1.47 -13.41
CA PRO A 33 1.10 -2.37 -12.40
C PRO A 33 2.39 -1.85 -11.75
N LEU A 34 3.30 -1.31 -12.56
CA LEU A 34 4.56 -0.74 -12.08
C LEU A 34 4.30 0.48 -11.17
N GLY A 35 3.35 1.33 -11.57
CA GLY A 35 2.94 2.50 -10.79
C GLY A 35 2.28 2.13 -9.47
N CYS A 36 1.48 1.07 -9.45
CA CYS A 36 0.93 0.52 -8.21
C CYS A 36 2.06 0.02 -7.28
N GLY A 37 3.07 -0.66 -7.81
CA GLY A 37 4.23 -1.13 -7.05
C GLY A 37 5.04 0.03 -6.47
N PHE A 38 5.39 1.02 -7.28
CA PHE A 38 6.07 2.22 -6.80
C PHE A 38 5.24 2.98 -5.76
N GLY A 39 3.92 3.11 -5.99
CA GLY A 39 3.02 3.80 -5.07
C GLY A 39 2.97 3.13 -3.70
N VAL A 40 2.84 1.79 -3.65
CA VAL A 40 2.84 1.03 -2.39
C VAL A 40 4.22 1.09 -1.73
N SER A 41 5.32 1.04 -2.50
CA SER A 41 6.67 1.17 -1.96
C SER A 41 6.91 2.55 -1.34
N LEU A 42 6.47 3.62 -2.00
CA LEU A 42 6.53 4.98 -1.44
C LEU A 42 5.65 5.11 -0.18
N LEU A 43 4.47 4.49 -0.19
CA LEU A 43 3.55 4.47 0.94
C LEU A 43 4.14 3.75 2.16
N ALA A 44 5.01 2.76 1.96
CA ALA A 44 5.77 2.13 3.03
C ALA A 44 6.98 2.99 3.46
N ALA A 45 7.77 3.47 2.51
CA ALA A 45 9.07 4.08 2.77
C ALA A 45 8.98 5.51 3.33
N LEU A 46 8.12 6.38 2.77
CA LEU A 46 8.10 7.79 3.17
C LEU A 46 7.58 7.99 4.61
N PRO A 47 6.43 7.41 5.03
CA PRO A 47 6.00 7.54 6.42
C PRO A 47 7.00 6.94 7.39
N ALA A 48 7.60 5.78 7.08
CA ALA A 48 8.62 5.14 7.88
C ALA A 48 9.88 6.00 7.99
N GLY A 49 10.34 6.59 6.88
CA GLY A 49 11.49 7.49 6.87
C GLY A 49 11.29 8.73 7.76
N PHE A 50 10.16 9.41 7.65
CA PHE A 50 9.84 10.54 8.54
C PHE A 50 9.62 10.09 9.98
N ALA A 51 9.11 8.89 10.19
CA ALA A 51 8.90 8.36 11.54
C ALA A 51 10.22 8.09 12.29
N LEU A 52 11.34 7.89 11.62
CA LEU A 52 12.67 7.80 12.25
C LEU A 52 13.04 9.09 12.98
N VAL A 53 12.51 10.22 12.54
CA VAL A 53 12.82 11.55 13.13
C VAL A 53 11.75 11.99 14.13
N CYS A 54 10.46 11.83 13.80
CA CYS A 54 9.37 12.39 14.60
C CYS A 54 8.44 11.33 15.22
N GLY A 55 8.85 10.06 15.22
CA GLY A 55 8.01 8.94 15.64
C GLY A 55 6.91 8.63 14.64
N PHE A 56 6.22 7.49 14.82
CA PHE A 56 5.14 7.08 13.94
C PHE A 56 3.83 7.81 14.31
N THR A 57 3.73 9.05 13.89
CA THR A 57 2.67 9.98 14.26
C THR A 57 1.98 10.57 13.04
N LEU A 58 0.86 11.26 13.24
CA LEU A 58 0.20 12.02 12.17
C LEU A 58 1.14 13.04 11.50
N ARG A 59 2.14 13.56 12.22
CA ARG A 59 3.16 14.46 11.63
C ARG A 59 3.97 13.74 10.56
N ALA A 60 4.47 12.53 10.85
CA ALA A 60 5.19 11.71 9.87
C ALA A 60 4.33 11.39 8.65
N VAL A 61 3.06 11.06 8.88
CA VAL A 61 2.09 10.75 7.82
C VAL A 61 1.85 11.96 6.90
N TRP A 62 1.66 13.16 7.46
CA TRP A 62 1.45 14.36 6.64
C TRP A 62 2.72 14.87 5.97
N LEU A 63 3.90 14.72 6.60
CA LEU A 63 5.19 14.99 5.96
C LEU A 63 5.41 14.05 4.77
N ALA A 64 5.04 12.79 4.90
CA ALA A 64 5.09 11.84 3.79
C ALA A 64 4.15 12.22 2.64
N ALA A 65 2.94 12.70 2.96
CA ALA A 65 2.02 13.22 1.94
C ALA A 65 2.61 14.44 1.22
N ALA A 66 3.20 15.38 1.97
CA ALA A 66 3.86 16.55 1.39
C ALA A 66 5.04 16.13 0.49
N GLY A 67 5.84 15.15 0.93
CA GLY A 67 6.92 14.58 0.12
C GLY A 67 6.43 13.92 -1.16
N ALA A 68 5.34 13.14 -1.09
CA ALA A 68 4.72 12.53 -2.26
C ALA A 68 4.14 13.59 -3.22
N ALA A 69 3.50 14.62 -2.70
CA ALA A 69 2.99 15.73 -3.52
C ALA A 69 4.13 16.52 -4.20
N LEU A 70 5.22 16.79 -3.49
CA LEU A 70 6.41 17.41 -4.04
C LEU A 70 7.02 16.53 -5.15
N LEU A 71 7.12 15.23 -4.92
CA LEU A 71 7.59 14.27 -5.93
C LEU A 71 6.71 14.32 -7.18
N CYS A 72 5.38 14.32 -7.02
CA CYS A 72 4.46 14.49 -8.14
C CYS A 72 4.74 15.78 -8.92
N ALA A 73 4.88 16.91 -8.22
CA ALA A 73 5.19 18.19 -8.84
C ALA A 73 6.51 18.14 -9.64
N VAL A 74 7.58 17.64 -9.02
CA VAL A 74 8.89 17.49 -9.67
C VAL A 74 8.80 16.63 -10.92
N LEU A 75 8.14 15.46 -10.83
CA LEU A 75 8.01 14.54 -11.97
C LEU A 75 7.15 15.14 -13.11
N ILE A 76 6.11 15.90 -12.79
CA ILE A 76 5.29 16.59 -13.78
C ILE A 76 6.12 17.68 -14.51
N PHE A 77 6.91 18.47 -13.77
CA PHE A 77 7.74 19.49 -14.36
C PHE A 77 8.90 18.91 -15.18
N ALA A 78 9.58 17.87 -14.67
CA ALA A 78 10.69 17.20 -15.35
C ALA A 78 10.22 16.35 -16.54
N GLY A 79 9.02 15.75 -16.46
CA GLY A 79 8.48 14.85 -17.47
C GLY A 79 7.72 15.53 -18.62
N ARG A 80 7.64 16.87 -18.64
CA ARG A 80 6.93 17.60 -19.72
C ARG A 80 7.56 17.31 -21.08
N GLY A 81 6.80 16.65 -21.96
CA GLY A 81 7.22 16.30 -23.31
C GLY A 81 7.79 14.90 -23.52
N HIS A 82 7.99 14.11 -22.45
CA HIS A 82 8.59 12.77 -22.54
C HIS A 82 7.57 11.63 -22.41
N ILE A 83 6.34 11.92 -21.95
CA ILE A 83 5.32 10.88 -21.75
C ILE A 83 4.63 10.56 -23.07
N ARG A 84 4.92 9.39 -23.62
CA ARG A 84 4.23 8.84 -24.79
C ARG A 84 3.41 7.61 -24.37
N PHE A 85 2.22 7.45 -24.96
CA PHE A 85 1.41 6.25 -24.75
C PHE A 85 1.67 5.28 -25.89
N ALA A 86 2.49 4.25 -25.65
CA ALA A 86 2.62 3.17 -26.61
C ALA A 86 1.30 2.39 -26.72
N ARG A 87 0.98 1.95 -27.92
CA ARG A 87 -0.08 0.98 -28.13
C ARG A 87 0.44 -0.40 -27.74
N ASP A 88 -0.35 -1.09 -26.94
CA ASP A 88 -0.09 -2.47 -26.55
C ASP A 88 -1.18 -3.33 -27.16
N PRO A 89 -0.86 -4.18 -28.14
CA PRO A 89 -1.84 -5.06 -28.78
C PRO A 89 -2.42 -6.07 -27.78
N ASP A 90 -1.64 -6.50 -26.77
CA ASP A 90 -2.03 -7.51 -25.81
C ASP A 90 -2.73 -6.95 -24.56
N ARG A 91 -2.90 -5.63 -24.50
CA ARG A 91 -3.56 -4.97 -23.35
C ARG A 91 -4.93 -5.57 -23.03
N GLY A 92 -5.71 -5.89 -24.08
CA GLY A 92 -7.03 -6.51 -23.91
C GLY A 92 -6.94 -7.89 -23.29
N ALA A 93 -6.02 -8.72 -23.75
CA ALA A 93 -5.78 -10.05 -23.21
C ALA A 93 -5.30 -9.99 -21.75
N MET A 94 -4.38 -9.09 -21.44
CA MET A 94 -3.92 -8.87 -20.06
C MET A 94 -5.09 -8.56 -19.12
N TRP A 95 -5.93 -7.58 -19.47
CA TRP A 95 -7.04 -7.21 -18.58
C TRP A 95 -8.10 -8.32 -18.53
N LEU A 96 -8.33 -9.06 -19.61
CA LEU A 96 -9.23 -10.20 -19.61
C LEU A 96 -8.79 -11.30 -18.64
N CYS A 97 -7.49 -11.56 -18.54
CA CYS A 97 -6.93 -12.51 -17.59
C CYS A 97 -6.85 -11.95 -16.16
N LEU A 98 -6.46 -10.68 -16.01
CA LEU A 98 -6.24 -10.05 -14.71
C LEU A 98 -7.53 -9.78 -13.94
N LEU A 99 -8.60 -9.34 -14.62
CA LEU A 99 -9.86 -8.99 -13.96
C LEU A 99 -10.52 -10.17 -13.23
N PRO A 100 -10.61 -11.39 -13.77
CA PRO A 100 -11.12 -12.54 -13.03
C PRO A 100 -10.28 -12.86 -11.79
N VAL A 101 -8.95 -12.79 -11.90
CA VAL A 101 -8.03 -13.05 -10.79
C VAL A 101 -8.22 -11.98 -9.70
N LEU A 102 -8.32 -10.71 -10.09
CA LEU A 102 -8.61 -9.62 -9.15
C LEU A 102 -9.98 -9.79 -8.50
N ALA A 103 -11.01 -10.19 -9.26
CA ALA A 103 -12.35 -10.43 -8.71
C ALA A 103 -12.34 -11.54 -7.66
N VAL A 104 -11.67 -12.66 -7.95
CA VAL A 104 -11.49 -13.77 -6.98
C VAL A 104 -10.70 -13.28 -5.76
N THR A 105 -9.61 -12.54 -5.98
CA THR A 105 -8.81 -11.96 -4.89
C THR A 105 -9.65 -11.04 -4.00
N LEU A 106 -10.42 -10.13 -4.58
CA LEU A 106 -11.30 -9.22 -3.83
C LEU A 106 -12.39 -9.99 -3.07
N TYR A 107 -12.94 -11.03 -3.68
CA TYR A 107 -13.90 -11.92 -3.03
C TYR A 107 -13.27 -12.60 -1.81
N LEU A 108 -12.07 -13.17 -1.95
CA LEU A 108 -11.34 -13.83 -0.84
C LEU A 108 -10.95 -12.83 0.25
N LEU A 109 -10.46 -11.65 -0.12
CA LEU A 109 -10.17 -10.57 0.84
C LEU A 109 -11.43 -10.16 1.62
N HIS A 110 -12.58 -10.14 0.95
CA HIS A 110 -13.85 -9.77 1.59
C HIS A 110 -14.37 -10.85 2.51
N THR A 111 -14.26 -12.11 2.15
CA THR A 111 -14.93 -13.24 2.82
C THR A 111 -14.03 -14.06 3.74
N HIS A 112 -12.70 -14.08 3.50
CA HIS A 112 -11.79 -14.98 4.20
C HIS A 112 -10.74 -14.26 5.05
N VAL A 113 -10.19 -13.13 4.59
CA VAL A 113 -9.04 -12.52 5.29
C VAL A 113 -9.49 -11.82 6.57
N LEU A 114 -10.39 -10.85 6.47
CA LEU A 114 -10.98 -10.14 7.61
C LEU A 114 -12.45 -9.88 7.33
N HIS A 115 -13.31 -10.86 7.57
CA HIS A 115 -14.74 -10.68 7.35
C HIS A 115 -15.45 -10.26 8.65
N LYS A 116 -16.57 -9.57 8.51
CA LYS A 116 -17.33 -9.07 9.64
C LYS A 116 -18.60 -9.89 9.80
N VAL A 117 -18.76 -10.54 10.96
CA VAL A 117 -19.93 -11.31 11.34
C VAL A 117 -20.47 -10.73 12.64
N ASN A 118 -21.72 -10.30 12.65
CA ASN A 118 -22.39 -9.74 13.85
C ASN A 118 -21.57 -8.67 14.59
N GLY A 119 -20.89 -7.80 13.84
CA GLY A 119 -20.05 -6.74 14.41
C GLY A 119 -18.61 -7.12 14.76
N THR A 120 -18.30 -8.42 14.81
CA THR A 120 -16.98 -8.97 15.15
C THR A 120 -16.17 -9.25 13.89
N LEU A 121 -14.86 -9.03 13.94
CA LEU A 121 -13.95 -9.40 12.87
C LEU A 121 -13.47 -10.83 13.04
N HIS A 122 -13.56 -11.60 11.98
CA HIS A 122 -13.14 -12.98 11.90
C HIS A 122 -12.11 -13.17 10.80
N THR A 123 -11.19 -14.10 10.99
CA THR A 123 -10.20 -14.50 9.99
C THR A 123 -10.57 -15.87 9.42
N GLY A 124 -10.30 -16.08 8.14
CA GLY A 124 -10.47 -17.39 7.52
C GLY A 124 -9.41 -18.38 7.97
N GLN A 125 -9.63 -19.66 7.68
CA GLN A 125 -8.84 -20.78 8.18
C GLN A 125 -7.33 -20.66 7.94
N SER A 126 -6.92 -20.21 6.77
CA SER A 126 -5.50 -20.08 6.40
C SER A 126 -4.79 -18.88 7.04
N CYS A 127 -5.54 -17.92 7.60
CA CYS A 127 -4.99 -16.68 8.14
C CYS A 127 -5.09 -16.58 9.66
N TYR A 128 -5.69 -17.56 10.33
CA TYR A 128 -6.03 -17.44 11.75
C TYR A 128 -4.79 -17.37 12.67
N GLY A 129 -3.68 -18.02 12.29
CA GLY A 129 -2.47 -18.06 13.10
C GLY A 129 -1.71 -16.74 13.12
N ASP A 130 -1.45 -16.19 11.95
CA ASP A 130 -0.59 -15.00 11.81
C ASP A 130 -1.37 -13.69 11.91
N MET A 131 -2.64 -13.67 11.54
CA MET A 131 -3.45 -12.46 11.50
C MET A 131 -3.51 -11.69 12.83
N PRO A 132 -3.67 -12.34 14.01
CA PRO A 132 -3.64 -11.63 15.28
C PRO A 132 -2.30 -10.93 15.53
N MET A 133 -1.19 -11.54 15.13
CA MET A 133 0.15 -10.96 15.22
C MET A 133 0.25 -9.71 14.33
N HIS A 134 -0.10 -9.80 13.05
CA HIS A 134 -0.06 -8.66 12.13
C HIS A 134 -0.95 -7.52 12.59
N LEU A 135 -2.18 -7.81 13.03
CA LEU A 135 -3.08 -6.80 13.60
C LEU A 135 -2.51 -6.18 14.88
N GLY A 136 -1.84 -6.98 15.72
CA GLY A 136 -1.13 -6.51 16.89
C GLY A 136 -0.03 -5.50 16.54
N PHE A 137 0.82 -5.80 15.55
CA PHE A 137 1.85 -4.87 15.06
C PHE A 137 1.22 -3.58 14.49
N ILE A 138 0.20 -3.70 13.65
CA ILE A 138 -0.49 -2.54 13.06
C ILE A 138 -1.03 -1.60 14.15
N GLU A 139 -1.75 -2.14 15.13
CA GLU A 139 -2.33 -1.34 16.21
C GLU A 139 -1.23 -0.77 17.13
N TYR A 140 -0.21 -1.55 17.45
CA TYR A 140 0.91 -1.06 18.28
C TYR A 140 1.65 0.08 17.61
N ILE A 141 2.03 -0.04 16.34
CA ILE A 141 2.72 1.01 15.60
C ILE A 141 1.86 2.28 15.55
N ALA A 142 0.56 2.15 15.25
CA ALA A 142 -0.35 3.29 15.17
C ALA A 142 -0.60 3.97 16.53
N GLN A 143 -0.58 3.23 17.65
CA GLN A 143 -0.93 3.76 18.97
C GLN A 143 0.29 4.20 19.80
N SER A 144 1.42 3.49 19.67
CA SER A 144 2.61 3.79 20.49
C SER A 144 3.34 5.05 20.06
N GLY A 145 3.24 5.44 18.79
CA GLY A 145 4.02 6.52 18.21
C GLY A 145 5.52 6.24 18.13
N GLN A 146 5.98 5.06 18.56
CA GLN A 146 7.40 4.68 18.54
C GLN A 146 7.81 4.14 17.17
N PHE A 147 9.00 4.54 16.71
CA PHE A 147 9.58 4.01 15.50
C PHE A 147 11.11 4.02 15.56
N PRO A 148 11.81 2.92 15.22
CA PRO A 148 11.27 1.57 14.98
C PRO A 148 10.41 1.04 16.13
N PRO A 149 9.40 0.20 15.85
CA PRO A 149 8.51 -0.31 16.88
C PRO A 149 9.23 -1.29 17.82
N ARG A 150 8.71 -1.43 19.04
CA ARG A 150 9.03 -2.56 19.90
C ARG A 150 8.16 -3.75 19.52
N ASP A 151 8.57 -4.94 19.96
CA ASP A 151 7.77 -6.14 19.77
C ASP A 151 6.53 -6.09 20.68
N PRO A 152 5.31 -6.07 20.12
CA PRO A 152 4.09 -6.00 20.93
C PRO A 152 3.69 -7.31 21.58
N LEU A 153 4.34 -8.42 21.21
CA LEU A 153 4.02 -9.77 21.72
C LEU A 153 4.93 -10.17 22.88
N LEU A 154 6.08 -9.52 23.01
CA LEU A 154 7.05 -9.83 24.06
C LEU A 154 6.95 -8.82 25.20
N ALA A 155 6.91 -9.33 26.42
CA ALA A 155 6.99 -8.49 27.61
C ALA A 155 8.38 -7.83 27.71
N GLY A 156 8.39 -6.53 28.04
CA GLY A 156 9.62 -5.75 28.16
C GLY A 156 9.94 -4.88 26.95
N ALA A 157 11.17 -4.32 26.93
CA ALA A 157 11.57 -3.34 25.93
C ALA A 157 12.34 -3.95 24.75
N HIS A 158 11.86 -5.06 24.23
CA HIS A 158 12.52 -5.76 23.12
C HIS A 158 12.28 -5.01 21.80
N ARG A 159 13.34 -4.90 20.99
CA ARG A 159 13.20 -4.41 19.60
C ARG A 159 12.43 -5.45 18.78
N CYS A 160 11.57 -4.97 17.89
CA CYS A 160 10.90 -5.84 16.94
C CYS A 160 11.93 -6.47 15.99
N GLY A 161 12.10 -7.79 16.09
CA GLY A 161 12.94 -8.58 15.20
C GLY A 161 12.21 -9.03 13.93
N TYR A 162 10.91 -8.81 13.84
CA TYR A 162 10.08 -9.16 12.71
C TYR A 162 10.10 -8.05 11.63
N PRO A 163 10.05 -8.40 10.33
CA PRO A 163 9.91 -7.41 9.27
C PRO A 163 8.55 -6.70 9.34
N PHE A 164 8.53 -5.50 9.91
CA PHE A 164 7.29 -4.75 10.22
C PHE A 164 6.96 -3.64 9.21
N LEU A 165 7.71 -3.51 8.12
CA LEU A 165 7.52 -2.40 7.18
C LEU A 165 6.17 -2.47 6.44
N CYS A 166 5.68 -3.68 6.16
CA CYS A 166 4.36 -3.88 5.58
C CYS A 166 3.23 -3.46 6.54
N GLU A 167 3.38 -3.67 7.84
CA GLU A 167 2.42 -3.25 8.86
C GLU A 167 2.35 -1.73 9.00
N THR A 168 3.46 -1.00 8.73
CA THR A 168 3.45 0.46 8.74
C THR A 168 2.48 1.04 7.72
N VAL A 169 2.31 0.39 6.56
CA VAL A 169 1.35 0.80 5.55
C VAL A 169 -0.08 0.82 6.12
N SER A 170 -0.49 -0.28 6.76
CA SER A 170 -1.80 -0.37 7.40
C SER A 170 -1.92 0.56 8.60
N SER A 171 -0.84 0.76 9.36
CA SER A 171 -0.79 1.67 10.50
C SER A 171 -1.01 3.13 10.10
N VAL A 172 -0.55 3.55 8.92
CA VAL A 172 -0.86 4.88 8.36
C VAL A 172 -2.37 5.07 8.24
N PHE A 173 -3.08 4.10 7.68
CA PHE A 173 -4.54 4.19 7.53
C PHE A 173 -5.26 4.17 8.88
N ARG A 174 -4.70 3.48 9.90
CA ARG A 174 -5.23 3.54 11.27
C ARG A 174 -5.09 4.95 11.84
N LEU A 175 -3.94 5.59 11.70
CA LEU A 175 -3.73 6.98 12.11
C LEU A 175 -4.66 7.96 11.39
N LEU A 176 -4.99 7.69 10.12
CA LEU A 176 -5.94 8.48 9.33
C LEU A 176 -7.41 8.17 9.65
N GLY A 177 -7.69 7.37 10.69
CA GLY A 177 -9.03 7.08 11.18
C GLY A 177 -9.77 5.96 10.42
N ALA A 178 -9.06 5.16 9.64
CA ALA A 178 -9.68 3.98 9.02
C ALA A 178 -9.93 2.87 10.05
N GLY A 179 -11.04 2.15 9.92
CA GLY A 179 -11.29 0.94 10.71
C GLY A 179 -10.25 -0.15 10.38
N ARG A 180 -10.00 -1.10 11.32
CA ARG A 180 -9.00 -2.17 11.18
C ARG A 180 -9.07 -2.89 9.85
N ARG A 181 -10.25 -3.34 9.46
CA ARG A 181 -10.49 -4.04 8.21
C ARG A 181 -10.10 -3.20 7.00
N ALA A 182 -10.55 -1.95 6.93
CA ALA A 182 -10.26 -1.06 5.84
C ALA A 182 -8.76 -0.72 5.76
N ALA A 183 -8.12 -0.47 6.90
CA ALA A 183 -6.70 -0.17 6.99
C ALA A 183 -5.84 -1.34 6.48
N TYR A 184 -6.27 -2.57 6.73
CA TYR A 184 -5.57 -3.77 6.29
C TYR A 184 -5.81 -4.06 4.80
N LEU A 185 -7.07 -4.03 4.34
CA LEU A 185 -7.44 -4.45 2.99
C LEU A 185 -7.17 -3.41 1.90
N LEU A 186 -7.29 -2.12 2.24
CA LEU A 186 -7.19 -1.04 1.24
C LEU A 186 -5.85 -1.04 0.47
N PRO A 187 -4.67 -1.14 1.10
CA PRO A 187 -3.39 -1.16 0.38
C PRO A 187 -3.12 -2.46 -0.37
N MET A 188 -3.83 -3.54 -0.05
CA MET A 188 -3.65 -4.81 -0.74
C MET A 188 -4.11 -4.77 -2.19
N VAL A 189 -5.15 -3.97 -2.50
CA VAL A 189 -5.69 -3.90 -3.86
C VAL A 189 -4.63 -3.45 -4.88
N PRO A 190 -3.96 -2.30 -4.71
CA PRO A 190 -2.88 -1.91 -5.63
C PRO A 190 -1.67 -2.85 -5.57
N ALA A 191 -1.38 -3.47 -4.42
CA ALA A 191 -0.32 -4.46 -4.33
C ALA A 191 -0.62 -5.68 -5.22
N PHE A 192 -1.84 -6.21 -5.21
CA PHE A 192 -2.24 -7.30 -6.11
C PHE A 192 -2.24 -6.89 -7.58
N VAL A 193 -2.71 -5.67 -7.91
CA VAL A 193 -2.62 -5.14 -9.28
C VAL A 193 -1.17 -5.11 -9.75
N SER A 194 -0.26 -4.66 -8.88
CA SER A 194 1.18 -4.65 -9.18
C SER A 194 1.72 -6.07 -9.42
N VAL A 195 1.52 -6.98 -8.48
CA VAL A 195 2.08 -8.34 -8.56
C VAL A 195 1.56 -9.08 -9.79
N TYR A 196 0.26 -9.14 -9.98
CA TYR A 196 -0.33 -9.88 -11.10
C TYR A 196 -0.04 -9.22 -12.45
N GLY A 197 -0.09 -7.88 -12.51
CA GLY A 197 0.21 -7.16 -13.73
C GLY A 197 1.68 -7.22 -14.13
N MET A 198 2.60 -7.20 -13.15
CA MET A 198 4.04 -7.38 -13.42
C MET A 198 4.35 -8.82 -13.80
N PHE A 199 3.69 -9.81 -13.20
CA PHE A 199 3.83 -11.21 -13.58
C PHE A 199 3.40 -11.46 -15.03
N TRP A 200 2.39 -10.73 -15.53
CA TRP A 200 1.98 -10.81 -16.94
C TRP A 200 3.08 -10.35 -17.91
N GLN A 201 3.99 -9.48 -17.47
CA GLN A 201 5.06 -8.94 -18.33
C GLN A 201 6.27 -9.90 -18.46
N LEU A 202 6.32 -10.97 -17.65
CA LEU A 202 7.37 -12.00 -17.72
C LEU A 202 7.10 -13.03 -18.80
#